data_dbcb0337f6e1dc5aa18aa93166f07877
#
_entry.id   dbcb0337f6e1dc5aa18aa93166f07877
#
_cell.length_a   1.000
_cell.length_b   1.000
_cell.length_c   1.000
_cell.angle_alpha   90.00
_cell.angle_beta   90.00
_cell.angle_gamma   90.00
#
_symmetry.space_group_name_H-M   'P 1'
#
loop_
_entity.id
_entity.type
_entity.pdbx_description
1 polymer ?
#
loop_
_entity_poly.entity_id
_entity_poly.type
_entity_poly.pdbx_seq_one_letter_code
_entity_poly.pdbx_strand_id
1 'polypeptide(L)'
;ISDLDMKRFDLMHQINARGAYLCAKLALPYLKQSTNPHILTLSPPLDLNPKWFAPNLGYSIAKYGMSLVTLGLARDLGKRGIAVNSLWPETAIATAAVTNLLGGEAVIKYCRKPEIVADAAHLILTRLAQGNTGNFYIDAQVLADEGTKDLSTYAVDPNSPALLDFFLDMPISSNVIKDRK
;
A
#
# COMPACT_ATOMS: atom_id res chain seq x y z
N ILE A 1 -11.64 8.55 -18.93
CA ILE A 1 -12.34 7.27 -19.11
C ILE A 1 -12.24 6.76 -20.55
N SER A 2 -12.24 7.63 -21.54
CA SER A 2 -12.19 7.28 -22.97
C SER A 2 -10.88 6.59 -23.39
N ASP A 3 -9.78 6.86 -22.69
CA ASP A 3 -8.43 6.48 -23.13
C ASP A 3 -7.93 5.17 -22.49
N LEU A 4 -8.72 4.57 -21.60
CA LEU A 4 -8.37 3.31 -20.97
C LEU A 4 -8.88 2.12 -21.80
N ASP A 5 -7.94 1.40 -22.41
CA ASP A 5 -8.26 0.14 -23.09
C ASP A 5 -8.78 -0.92 -22.11
N MET A 6 -9.89 -1.58 -22.46
CA MET A 6 -10.51 -2.61 -21.62
C MET A 6 -9.60 -3.78 -21.31
N LYS A 7 -8.71 -4.15 -22.23
CA LYS A 7 -7.68 -5.18 -21.95
C LYS A 7 -6.77 -4.78 -20.78
N ARG A 8 -6.39 -3.48 -20.68
CA ARG A 8 -5.61 -2.97 -19.56
C ARG A 8 -6.45 -2.89 -18.29
N PHE A 9 -7.72 -2.49 -18.40
CA PHE A 9 -8.66 -2.49 -17.28
C PHE A 9 -8.77 -3.91 -16.69
N ASP A 10 -9.05 -4.91 -17.52
CA ASP A 10 -9.17 -6.31 -17.09
C ASP A 10 -7.88 -6.82 -16.45
N LEU A 11 -6.72 -6.50 -17.07
CA LEU A 11 -5.41 -6.91 -16.53
C LEU A 11 -5.17 -6.32 -15.14
N MET A 12 -5.45 -5.03 -14.93
CA MET A 12 -5.32 -4.39 -13.61
C MET A 12 -6.18 -5.09 -12.56
N HIS A 13 -7.43 -5.42 -12.89
CA HIS A 13 -8.33 -6.10 -11.96
C HIS A 13 -7.92 -7.54 -11.69
N GLN A 14 -7.47 -8.26 -12.71
CA GLN A 14 -6.96 -9.63 -12.56
C GLN A 14 -5.72 -9.70 -11.67
N ILE A 15 -4.76 -8.78 -11.86
CA ILE A 15 -3.53 -8.76 -11.06
C ILE A 15 -3.83 -8.30 -9.63
N ASN A 16 -4.56 -7.21 -9.46
CA ASN A 16 -4.77 -6.60 -8.14
C ASN A 16 -5.86 -7.34 -7.34
N ALA A 17 -7.13 -7.05 -7.57
CA ALA A 17 -8.21 -7.58 -6.72
C ALA A 17 -8.34 -9.11 -6.80
N ARG A 18 -8.40 -9.67 -8.02
CA ARG A 18 -8.50 -11.12 -8.21
C ARG A 18 -7.24 -11.84 -7.73
N GLY A 19 -6.05 -11.27 -8.03
CA GLY A 19 -4.76 -11.84 -7.60
C GLY A 19 -4.64 -11.89 -6.08
N ALA A 20 -4.96 -10.81 -5.37
CA ALA A 20 -4.95 -10.77 -3.91
C ALA A 20 -5.86 -11.84 -3.31
N TYR A 21 -7.11 -11.95 -3.79
CA TYR A 21 -8.03 -12.98 -3.34
C TYR A 21 -7.53 -14.39 -3.63
N LEU A 22 -7.03 -14.64 -4.84
CA LEU A 22 -6.53 -15.95 -5.25
C LEU A 22 -5.33 -16.39 -4.41
N CYS A 23 -4.36 -15.51 -4.22
CA CYS A 23 -3.19 -15.80 -3.39
C CYS A 23 -3.58 -16.13 -1.95
N ALA A 24 -4.47 -15.33 -1.34
CA ALA A 24 -4.98 -15.58 0.00
C ALA A 24 -5.69 -16.94 0.09
N LYS A 25 -6.57 -17.27 -0.90
CA LYS A 25 -7.26 -18.56 -0.98
C LYS A 25 -6.29 -19.73 -1.05
N LEU A 26 -5.26 -19.66 -1.89
CA LEU A 26 -4.28 -20.73 -2.07
C LEU A 26 -3.33 -20.87 -0.88
N ALA A 27 -3.00 -19.75 -0.20
CA ALA A 27 -2.17 -19.76 0.98
C ALA A 27 -2.89 -20.28 2.24
N LEU A 28 -4.22 -20.27 2.26
CA LEU A 28 -5.02 -20.57 3.45
C LEU A 28 -4.70 -21.92 4.12
N PRO A 29 -4.47 -23.05 3.42
CA PRO A 29 -4.10 -24.31 4.05
C PRO A 29 -2.78 -24.24 4.83
N TYR A 30 -1.83 -23.44 4.36
CA TYR A 30 -0.53 -23.24 4.99
C TYR A 30 -0.61 -22.25 6.15
N LEU A 31 -1.36 -21.16 5.97
CA LEU A 31 -1.60 -20.18 7.03
C LEU A 31 -2.24 -20.80 8.27
N LYS A 32 -3.15 -21.77 8.10
CA LYS A 32 -3.75 -22.51 9.21
C LYS A 32 -2.78 -23.34 10.03
N GLN A 33 -1.61 -23.66 9.48
CA GLN A 33 -0.55 -24.43 10.14
C GLN A 33 0.54 -23.54 10.76
N SER A 34 0.52 -22.25 10.44
CA SER A 34 1.49 -21.30 10.98
C SER A 34 1.15 -20.91 12.42
N THR A 35 2.18 -20.68 13.22
CA THR A 35 2.07 -20.18 14.59
C THR A 35 1.80 -18.67 14.63
N ASN A 36 2.14 -17.94 13.56
CA ASN A 36 1.94 -16.50 13.45
C ASN A 36 1.52 -16.13 12.01
N PRO A 37 0.29 -16.48 11.58
CA PRO A 37 -0.12 -16.34 10.19
C PRO A 37 -0.54 -14.92 9.84
N HIS A 38 0.05 -14.37 8.77
CA HIS A 38 -0.26 -13.04 8.25
C HIS A 38 -0.55 -13.05 6.76
N ILE A 39 -1.48 -12.21 6.34
CA ILE A 39 -1.67 -11.74 4.98
C ILE A 39 -1.48 -10.23 4.99
N LEU A 40 -0.55 -9.72 4.19
CA LEU A 40 -0.32 -8.29 4.01
C LEU A 40 -0.48 -7.93 2.54
N THR A 41 -1.39 -7.01 2.24
CA THR A 41 -1.63 -6.51 0.87
C THR A 41 -1.10 -5.10 0.72
N LEU A 42 -0.54 -4.76 -0.43
CA LEU A 42 -0.16 -3.38 -0.75
C LEU A 42 -1.35 -2.65 -1.38
N SER A 43 -2.25 -2.19 -0.51
CA SER A 43 -3.50 -1.53 -0.90
C SER A 43 -3.80 -0.32 -0.01
N PRO A 44 -4.49 0.72 -0.55
CA PRO A 44 -4.69 1.97 0.17
C PRO A 44 -5.74 1.85 1.28
N PRO A 45 -5.75 2.77 2.25
CA PRO A 45 -6.87 2.94 3.16
C PRO A 45 -8.15 3.24 2.39
N LEU A 46 -9.30 2.87 2.97
CA LEU A 46 -10.61 3.07 2.35
C LEU A 46 -11.10 4.50 2.61
N ASP A 47 -11.05 5.34 1.58
CA ASP A 47 -11.69 6.65 1.54
C ASP A 47 -12.50 6.78 0.24
N LEU A 48 -13.82 6.86 0.34
CA LEU A 48 -14.72 6.93 -0.81
C LEU A 48 -14.90 8.35 -1.36
N ASN A 49 -14.04 9.28 -1.03
CA ASN A 49 -14.09 10.61 -1.62
C ASN A 49 -13.90 10.53 -3.15
N PRO A 50 -14.81 11.14 -3.95
CA PRO A 50 -14.76 11.08 -5.41
C PRO A 50 -13.44 11.56 -6.04
N LYS A 51 -12.68 12.41 -5.34
CA LYS A 51 -11.37 12.90 -5.82
C LYS A 51 -10.36 11.77 -6.10
N TRP A 52 -10.47 10.64 -5.40
CA TRP A 52 -9.60 9.48 -5.58
C TRP A 52 -9.93 8.66 -6.81
N PHE A 53 -11.14 8.79 -7.32
CA PHE A 53 -11.62 8.01 -8.45
C PHE A 53 -11.56 8.80 -9.77
N ALA A 54 -11.78 10.11 -9.72
CA ALA A 54 -11.91 10.93 -10.93
C ALA A 54 -10.68 10.92 -11.86
N PRO A 55 -9.45 11.04 -11.38
CA PRO A 55 -8.27 11.09 -12.26
C PRO A 55 -7.93 9.73 -12.91
N ASN A 56 -8.08 8.63 -12.15
CA ASN A 56 -7.59 7.30 -12.53
C ASN A 56 -8.56 6.18 -12.14
N LEU A 57 -9.81 6.27 -12.62
CA LEU A 57 -10.90 5.39 -12.18
C LEU A 57 -10.54 3.90 -12.23
N GLY A 58 -9.98 3.41 -13.35
CA GLY A 58 -9.63 2.00 -13.51
C GLY A 58 -8.60 1.52 -12.47
N TYR A 59 -7.57 2.32 -12.22
CA TYR A 59 -6.55 2.02 -11.20
C TYR A 59 -7.14 2.07 -9.78
N SER A 60 -7.91 3.12 -9.49
CA SER A 60 -8.54 3.27 -8.17
C SER A 60 -9.46 2.11 -7.84
N ILE A 61 -10.34 1.70 -8.76
CA ILE A 61 -11.21 0.53 -8.55
C ILE A 61 -10.38 -0.74 -8.30
N ALA A 62 -9.32 -0.96 -9.09
CA ALA A 62 -8.47 -2.15 -8.92
C ALA A 62 -7.78 -2.17 -7.55
N LYS A 63 -7.25 -1.03 -7.08
CA LYS A 63 -6.60 -0.91 -5.78
C LYS A 63 -7.58 -1.00 -4.61
N TYR A 64 -8.72 -0.32 -4.70
CA TYR A 64 -9.78 -0.45 -3.71
C TYR A 64 -10.37 -1.86 -3.68
N GLY A 65 -10.40 -2.56 -4.80
CA GLY A 65 -10.75 -3.98 -4.85
C GLY A 65 -9.86 -4.83 -3.92
N MET A 66 -8.54 -4.58 -3.89
CA MET A 66 -7.64 -5.23 -2.93
C MET A 66 -7.97 -4.84 -1.48
N SER A 67 -8.27 -3.58 -1.23
CA SER A 67 -8.63 -3.09 0.11
C SER A 67 -9.93 -3.74 0.62
N LEU A 68 -10.92 -3.92 -0.27
CA LEU A 68 -12.15 -4.63 0.06
C LEU A 68 -11.91 -6.12 0.32
N VAL A 69 -11.01 -6.76 -0.44
CA VAL A 69 -10.56 -8.13 -0.17
C VAL A 69 -9.93 -8.23 1.21
N THR A 70 -9.03 -7.28 1.55
CA THR A 70 -8.40 -7.20 2.88
C THR A 70 -9.45 -7.07 3.98
N LEU A 71 -10.41 -6.15 3.84
CA LEU A 71 -11.46 -5.91 4.83
C LEU A 71 -12.32 -7.16 5.07
N GLY A 72 -12.76 -7.81 3.97
CA GLY A 72 -13.59 -9.02 4.05
C GLY A 72 -12.85 -10.21 4.67
N LEU A 73 -11.62 -10.45 4.23
CA LEU A 73 -10.79 -11.53 4.76
C LEU A 73 -10.39 -11.29 6.22
N ALA A 74 -10.11 -10.05 6.62
CA ALA A 74 -9.82 -9.72 8.01
C ALA A 74 -10.97 -10.13 8.95
N ARG A 75 -12.22 -9.90 8.53
CA ARG A 75 -13.39 -10.27 9.32
C ARG A 75 -13.61 -11.78 9.40
N ASP A 76 -13.39 -12.50 8.31
CA ASP A 76 -13.54 -13.98 8.26
C ASP A 76 -12.38 -14.69 8.96
N LEU A 77 -11.15 -14.37 8.59
CA LEU A 77 -9.95 -15.11 9.00
C LEU A 77 -9.42 -14.67 10.37
N GLY A 78 -9.69 -13.42 10.81
CA GLY A 78 -9.31 -12.93 12.14
C GLY A 78 -9.85 -13.78 13.28
N LYS A 79 -11.07 -14.31 13.13
CA LYS A 79 -11.67 -15.26 14.09
C LYS A 79 -10.91 -16.59 14.20
N ARG A 80 -10.06 -16.87 13.22
CA ARG A 80 -9.22 -18.09 13.14
C ARG A 80 -7.77 -17.81 13.52
N GLY A 81 -7.47 -16.60 14.06
CA GLY A 81 -6.14 -16.18 14.46
C GLY A 81 -5.23 -15.79 13.28
N ILE A 82 -5.75 -15.63 12.07
CA ILE A 82 -4.99 -15.19 10.89
C ILE A 82 -5.16 -13.68 10.75
N ALA A 83 -4.06 -12.94 10.85
CA ALA A 83 -4.04 -11.49 10.62
C ALA A 83 -4.12 -11.18 9.14
N VAL A 84 -5.00 -10.25 8.77
CA VAL A 84 -5.11 -9.75 7.39
C VAL A 84 -5.12 -8.23 7.45
N ASN A 85 -4.09 -7.61 6.88
CA ASN A 85 -3.90 -6.17 6.92
C ASN A 85 -3.50 -5.63 5.55
N SER A 86 -3.55 -4.32 5.38
CA SER A 86 -2.94 -3.65 4.25
C SER A 86 -1.83 -2.69 4.70
N LEU A 87 -0.93 -2.42 3.79
CA LEU A 87 0.13 -1.42 3.91
C LEU A 87 0.11 -0.55 2.67
N TRP A 88 0.20 0.77 2.87
CA TRP A 88 0.30 1.74 1.80
C TRP A 88 1.46 2.69 2.08
N PRO A 89 2.26 3.10 1.08
CA PRO A 89 3.32 4.07 1.28
C PRO A 89 2.74 5.47 1.52
N GLU A 90 3.34 6.24 2.41
CA GLU A 90 2.99 7.65 2.60
C GLU A 90 3.35 8.48 1.37
N THR A 91 4.45 8.16 0.74
CA THR A 91 4.99 8.93 -0.38
C THR A 91 5.24 8.06 -1.59
N ALA A 92 5.37 8.68 -2.76
CA ALA A 92 5.78 7.98 -3.96
C ALA A 92 7.08 7.18 -3.70
N ILE A 93 7.10 5.94 -4.19
CA ILE A 93 8.25 5.03 -4.03
C ILE A 93 9.02 4.92 -5.34
N ALA A 94 10.35 4.99 -5.25
CA ALA A 94 11.26 4.90 -6.39
C ALA A 94 11.21 3.49 -7.01
N THR A 95 10.28 3.29 -7.92
CA THR A 95 10.04 2.02 -8.62
C THR A 95 10.06 2.21 -10.12
N ALA A 96 10.19 1.12 -10.86
CA ALA A 96 10.07 1.13 -12.32
C ALA A 96 8.73 1.72 -12.81
N ALA A 97 7.65 1.59 -12.03
CA ALA A 97 6.37 2.20 -12.36
C ALA A 97 6.44 3.74 -12.34
N VAL A 98 7.11 4.32 -11.35
CA VAL A 98 7.31 5.78 -11.29
C VAL A 98 8.21 6.24 -12.42
N THR A 99 9.32 5.56 -12.67
CA THR A 99 10.25 5.90 -13.76
C THR A 99 9.57 5.83 -15.13
N ASN A 100 8.77 4.79 -15.37
CA ASN A 100 8.23 4.53 -16.71
C ASN A 100 6.87 5.18 -16.99
N LEU A 101 6.06 5.47 -15.95
CA LEU A 101 4.66 5.86 -16.11
C LEU A 101 4.29 7.20 -15.45
N LEU A 102 5.02 7.66 -14.42
CA LEU A 102 4.59 8.77 -13.57
C LEU A 102 5.52 10.00 -13.62
N GLY A 103 6.32 10.15 -14.66
CA GLY A 103 7.13 11.36 -14.88
C GLY A 103 8.64 11.16 -14.90
N GLY A 104 9.10 9.92 -14.99
CA GLY A 104 10.50 9.60 -15.27
C GLY A 104 11.45 9.96 -14.13
N GLU A 105 12.72 10.11 -14.48
CA GLU A 105 13.80 10.42 -13.52
C GLU A 105 13.62 11.75 -12.78
N ALA A 106 12.90 12.69 -13.37
CA ALA A 106 12.62 13.98 -12.73
C ALA A 106 11.75 13.85 -11.47
N VAL A 107 10.97 12.75 -11.35
CA VAL A 107 10.13 12.48 -10.19
C VAL A 107 10.86 11.69 -9.12
N ILE A 108 11.82 10.86 -9.51
CA ILE A 108 12.51 9.93 -8.61
C ILE A 108 13.14 10.65 -7.40
N LYS A 109 13.69 11.84 -7.56
CA LYS A 109 14.27 12.61 -6.46
C LYS A 109 13.26 12.98 -5.35
N TYR A 110 11.96 13.00 -5.67
CA TYR A 110 10.88 13.24 -4.72
C TYR A 110 10.29 11.95 -4.13
N CYS A 111 10.91 10.81 -4.41
CA CYS A 111 10.47 9.52 -3.91
C CYS A 111 11.25 9.10 -2.67
N ARG A 112 10.65 8.18 -1.92
CA ARG A 112 11.38 7.36 -0.95
C ARG A 112 11.82 6.04 -1.60
N LYS A 113 12.84 5.43 -1.02
CA LYS A 113 13.36 4.12 -1.42
C LYS A 113 12.37 3.02 -1.01
N PRO A 114 12.30 1.89 -1.76
CA PRO A 114 11.44 0.75 -1.43
C PRO A 114 11.66 0.17 -0.02
N GLU A 115 12.84 0.36 0.55
CA GLU A 115 13.23 -0.13 1.87
C GLU A 115 12.29 0.35 2.98
N ILE A 116 11.69 1.55 2.85
CA ILE A 116 10.73 2.05 3.85
C ILE A 116 9.50 1.13 3.95
N VAL A 117 9.01 0.67 2.80
CA VAL A 117 7.86 -0.25 2.76
C VAL A 117 8.26 -1.63 3.26
N ALA A 118 9.49 -2.07 2.95
CA ALA A 118 10.02 -3.36 3.41
C ALA A 118 10.16 -3.40 4.93
N ASP A 119 10.74 -2.35 5.54
CA ASP A 119 10.92 -2.25 6.99
C ASP A 119 9.57 -2.17 7.71
N ALA A 120 8.63 -1.36 7.21
CA ALA A 120 7.27 -1.31 7.75
C ALA A 120 6.56 -2.67 7.63
N ALA A 121 6.70 -3.36 6.50
CA ALA A 121 6.15 -4.70 6.30
C ALA A 121 6.76 -5.71 7.29
N HIS A 122 8.07 -5.67 7.51
CA HIS A 122 8.75 -6.51 8.49
C HIS A 122 8.17 -6.31 9.89
N LEU A 123 8.04 -5.07 10.33
CA LEU A 123 7.45 -4.75 11.64
C LEU A 123 6.02 -5.30 11.77
N ILE A 124 5.18 -5.13 10.75
CA ILE A 124 3.79 -5.65 10.76
C ILE A 124 3.77 -7.18 10.85
N LEU A 125 4.59 -7.86 10.05
CA LEU A 125 4.60 -9.32 9.93
C LEU A 125 5.23 -10.02 11.14
N THR A 126 6.02 -9.30 11.94
CA THR A 126 6.62 -9.82 13.18
C THR A 126 5.76 -9.58 14.42
N ARG A 127 4.72 -8.74 14.35
CA ARG A 127 3.72 -8.60 15.41
C ARG A 127 2.93 -9.90 15.60
N LEU A 128 2.34 -10.09 16.77
CA LEU A 128 1.41 -11.20 16.98
C LEU A 128 0.19 -11.07 16.06
N ALA A 129 -0.12 -12.13 15.31
CA ALA A 129 -1.26 -12.15 14.40
C ALA A 129 -2.59 -11.97 15.14
N GLN A 130 -2.70 -12.59 16.32
CA GLN A 130 -3.91 -12.52 17.13
C GLN A 130 -4.19 -11.09 17.60
N GLY A 131 -5.34 -10.56 17.22
CA GLY A 131 -5.77 -9.18 17.56
C GLY A 131 -5.22 -8.10 16.62
N ASN A 132 -4.30 -8.44 15.71
CA ASN A 132 -3.68 -7.50 14.79
C ASN A 132 -4.21 -7.68 13.36
N THR A 133 -5.50 -7.47 13.13
CA THR A 133 -6.17 -7.71 11.85
C THR A 133 -7.12 -6.58 11.48
N GLY A 134 -7.34 -6.35 10.19
CA GLY A 134 -8.26 -5.34 9.67
C GLY A 134 -7.70 -3.93 9.61
N ASN A 135 -6.38 -3.78 9.79
CA ASN A 135 -5.72 -2.48 9.77
C ASN A 135 -5.31 -2.08 8.35
N PHE A 136 -5.38 -0.79 8.09
CA PHE A 136 -4.86 -0.16 6.88
C PHE A 136 -3.68 0.72 7.31
N TYR A 137 -2.50 0.15 7.29
CA TYR A 137 -1.27 0.78 7.74
C TYR A 137 -0.69 1.73 6.69
N ILE A 138 -0.03 2.78 7.18
CA ILE A 138 0.85 3.65 6.38
C ILE A 138 2.27 3.41 6.88
N ASP A 139 3.21 3.24 5.96
CA ASP A 139 4.60 2.89 6.28
C ASP A 139 5.25 3.87 7.27
N ALA A 140 5.14 5.17 7.03
CA ALA A 140 5.67 6.20 7.91
C ALA A 140 5.09 6.13 9.33
N GLN A 141 3.78 5.82 9.46
CA GLN A 141 3.13 5.70 10.76
C GLN A 141 3.64 4.45 11.50
N VAL A 142 3.75 3.32 10.81
CA VAL A 142 4.28 2.07 11.41
C VAL A 142 5.67 2.28 11.97
N LEU A 143 6.56 2.94 11.21
CA LEU A 143 7.91 3.24 11.64
C LEU A 143 7.95 4.22 12.82
N ALA A 144 7.10 5.25 12.80
CA ALA A 144 6.99 6.22 13.89
C ALA A 144 6.51 5.58 15.20
N ASP A 145 5.53 4.68 15.13
CA ASP A 145 5.01 3.94 16.28
C ASP A 145 6.08 3.05 16.94
N GLU A 146 7.06 2.58 16.16
CA GLU A 146 8.22 1.80 16.63
C GLU A 146 9.45 2.68 16.94
N GLY A 147 9.26 4.02 16.96
CA GLY A 147 10.28 4.97 17.42
C GLY A 147 11.17 5.56 16.31
N THR A 148 11.02 5.17 15.06
CA THR A 148 11.79 5.76 13.94
C THR A 148 11.14 7.08 13.50
N LYS A 149 11.68 8.21 13.97
CA LYS A 149 11.14 9.54 13.66
C LYS A 149 11.79 10.20 12.46
N ASP A 150 13.04 9.88 12.17
CA ASP A 150 13.78 10.41 11.02
C ASP A 150 13.72 9.44 9.86
N LEU A 151 12.98 9.83 8.82
CA LEU A 151 12.82 9.06 7.59
C LEU A 151 13.73 9.54 6.46
N SER A 152 14.68 10.43 6.73
CA SER A 152 15.61 11.01 5.72
C SER A 152 16.49 9.94 5.08
N THR A 153 16.81 8.86 5.79
CA THR A 153 17.57 7.72 5.26
C THR A 153 16.88 7.02 4.09
N TYR A 154 15.56 7.11 4.05
CA TYR A 154 14.75 6.54 2.95
C TYR A 154 14.57 7.51 1.78
N ALA A 155 14.95 8.78 1.89
CA ALA A 155 14.86 9.71 0.77
C ALA A 155 15.81 9.28 -0.36
N VAL A 156 15.36 9.39 -1.61
CA VAL A 156 16.24 9.22 -2.76
C VAL A 156 17.20 10.42 -2.85
N ASP A 157 16.65 11.63 -2.68
CA ASP A 157 17.42 12.87 -2.54
C ASP A 157 17.02 13.55 -1.22
N PRO A 158 17.92 13.56 -0.21
CA PRO A 158 17.63 14.20 1.09
C PRO A 158 17.37 15.71 1.02
N ASN A 159 17.78 16.38 -0.06
CA ASN A 159 17.57 17.81 -0.26
C ASN A 159 16.22 18.12 -0.93
N SER A 160 15.51 17.12 -1.41
CA SER A 160 14.20 17.26 -2.03
C SER A 160 13.08 16.81 -1.06
N PRO A 161 11.94 17.53 -0.99
CA PRO A 161 10.80 17.04 -0.22
C PRO A 161 10.20 15.80 -0.89
N ALA A 162 9.69 14.86 -0.11
CA ALA A 162 9.03 13.69 -0.66
C ALA A 162 7.62 14.03 -1.17
N LEU A 163 7.19 13.41 -2.26
CA LEU A 163 5.86 13.60 -2.85
C LEU A 163 4.85 12.67 -2.19
N LEU A 164 3.77 13.22 -1.63
CA LEU A 164 2.68 12.42 -1.04
C LEU A 164 2.09 11.47 -2.08
N ASP A 165 1.83 10.23 -1.69
CA ASP A 165 1.26 9.24 -2.58
C ASP A 165 -0.27 9.39 -2.71
N PHE A 166 -0.84 8.69 -3.71
CA PHE A 166 -2.28 8.65 -3.92
C PHE A 166 -3.04 8.13 -2.71
N PHE A 167 -4.29 8.54 -2.57
CA PHE A 167 -5.23 8.11 -1.54
C PHE A 167 -4.92 8.62 -0.12
N LEU A 168 -4.00 9.58 0.01
CA LEU A 168 -3.71 10.25 1.27
C LEU A 168 -3.96 11.75 1.18
N ASP A 169 -4.64 12.30 2.19
CA ASP A 169 -4.99 13.73 2.23
C ASP A 169 -3.90 14.60 2.84
N MET A 170 -3.25 14.08 3.86
CA MET A 170 -2.29 14.81 4.66
C MET A 170 -1.05 13.95 4.90
N PRO A 171 0.13 14.56 4.87
CA PRO A 171 1.33 13.86 5.29
C PRO A 171 1.31 13.57 6.79
N ILE A 172 1.89 12.44 7.17
CA ILE A 172 2.12 12.00 8.54
C ILE A 172 3.48 12.49 8.99
N SER A 173 4.48 12.34 8.11
CA SER A 173 5.86 12.73 8.38
C SER A 173 6.19 14.15 7.90
N SER A 174 7.30 14.70 8.38
CA SER A 174 7.84 15.98 7.92
C SER A 174 8.44 15.88 6.50
N ASN A 175 8.61 17.04 5.87
CA ASN A 175 9.23 17.18 4.54
C ASN A 175 8.50 16.42 3.41
N VAL A 176 7.18 16.41 3.47
CA VAL A 176 6.32 15.82 2.42
C VAL A 176 5.44 16.92 1.80
N ILE A 177 5.32 16.91 0.48
CA ILE A 177 4.49 17.85 -0.30
C ILE A 177 3.41 17.11 -1.09
N LYS A 178 2.27 17.77 -1.33
CA LYS A 178 1.16 17.20 -2.12
C LYS A 178 1.42 17.28 -3.62
N ASP A 179 1.98 18.40 -4.08
CA ASP A 179 2.19 18.69 -5.49
C ASP A 179 3.60 19.23 -5.71
N ARG A 180 4.15 18.96 -6.88
CA ARG A 180 5.37 19.62 -7.35
C ARG A 180 5.00 21.02 -7.83
N LYS A 181 5.62 22.02 -7.29
CA LYS A 181 5.59 23.40 -7.80
C LYS A 181 6.41 23.53 -9.06
#